data_74d4db35b61eb098cb89f7785ae26134
#
_entry.id   74d4db35b61eb098cb89f7785ae26134
#
_cell.length_a   1.000
_cell.length_b   1.000
_cell.length_c   1.000
_cell.angle_alpha   90.00
_cell.angle_beta   90.00
_cell.angle_gamma   90.00
#
_symmetry.space_group_name_H-M   'P 1'
#
loop_
_entity.id
_entity.type
_entity.pdbx_description
1 polymer ?
#
loop_
_entity_poly.entity_id
_entity_poly.type
_entity_poly.pdbx_seq_one_letter_code
_entity_poly.pdbx_strand_id
1 'polypeptide(L)'
;FQAEDGIRDSVASRGLGDVYKRQEETLKKTNLMNISRSSKLNLERSMTANTEIGGHLVSGHIHGTGEVLKVINRKETKDLLIKIPSQLREYFFYKGYVALNGCSLTIGKVLKSSFYIHLIPETVSITNFKEIKKGDLINIEVEQTTINTVETVKRVMLERKA
;
A
#
# COMPACT_ATOMS: atom_id res chain seq x y z
N PHE A 1 0.86 -15.35 17.10
CA PHE A 1 1.12 -15.69 15.71
C PHE A 1 0.20 -16.85 15.30
N GLN A 2 -0.97 -16.55 14.74
CA GLN A 2 -1.90 -17.55 14.18
C GLN A 2 -2.04 -17.36 12.66
N ALA A 3 -0.93 -17.07 11.99
CA ALA A 3 -0.88 -17.07 10.52
C ALA A 3 -0.88 -18.49 9.93
N GLU A 4 -0.81 -19.53 10.76
CA GLU A 4 -0.71 -20.92 10.29
C GLU A 4 -2.03 -21.46 9.75
N ASP A 5 -3.18 -21.10 10.32
CA ASP A 5 -4.47 -21.67 9.89
C ASP A 5 -4.92 -21.12 8.53
N GLY A 6 -4.75 -19.84 8.28
CA GLY A 6 -5.07 -19.25 6.96
C GLY A 6 -4.10 -19.70 5.86
N ILE A 7 -2.86 -20.03 6.19
CA ILE A 7 -1.88 -20.58 5.25
C ILE A 7 -2.14 -22.06 4.98
N ARG A 8 -2.54 -22.84 5.98
CA ARG A 8 -2.87 -24.28 5.83
C ARG A 8 -4.05 -24.51 4.89
N ASP A 9 -5.14 -23.78 5.06
CA ASP A 9 -6.31 -23.94 4.19
C ASP A 9 -6.02 -23.55 2.74
N SER A 10 -5.18 -22.55 2.50
CA SER A 10 -4.78 -22.15 1.16
C SER A 10 -3.83 -23.18 0.50
N VAL A 11 -3.00 -23.87 1.27
CA VAL A 11 -2.05 -24.87 0.77
C VAL A 11 -2.74 -26.22 0.51
N ALA A 12 -3.66 -26.63 1.38
CA ALA A 12 -4.38 -27.90 1.23
C ALA A 12 -5.30 -27.95 0.00
N SER A 13 -5.82 -26.82 -0.44
CA SER A 13 -6.81 -26.76 -1.53
C SER A 13 -6.25 -26.51 -2.94
N ARG A 14 -4.98 -26.10 -3.09
CA ARG A 14 -4.47 -25.53 -4.36
C ARG A 14 -3.14 -26.08 -4.90
N GLY A 15 -2.50 -27.00 -4.23
CA GLY A 15 -1.23 -27.61 -4.66
C GLY A 15 -0.01 -26.67 -4.66
N LEU A 16 1.19 -27.27 -4.64
CA LEU A 16 2.48 -26.57 -4.56
C LEU A 16 2.70 -25.54 -5.68
N GLY A 17 2.22 -25.78 -6.89
CA GLY A 17 2.38 -24.86 -8.02
C GLY A 17 1.71 -23.49 -7.82
N ASP A 18 0.62 -23.43 -7.09
CA ASP A 18 -0.08 -22.17 -6.79
C ASP A 18 0.66 -21.34 -5.73
N VAL A 19 1.31 -21.98 -4.78
CA VAL A 19 2.12 -21.31 -3.75
C VAL A 19 3.31 -20.60 -4.40
N TYR A 20 4.03 -21.27 -5.29
CA TYR A 20 5.18 -20.67 -6.00
C TYR A 20 4.76 -19.49 -6.88
N LYS A 21 3.65 -19.59 -7.61
CA LYS A 21 3.12 -18.49 -8.44
C LYS A 21 2.74 -17.27 -7.61
N ARG A 22 2.11 -17.47 -6.45
CA ARG A 22 1.75 -16.38 -5.53
C ARG A 22 2.97 -15.72 -4.92
N GLN A 23 3.99 -16.51 -4.53
CA GLN A 23 5.25 -15.95 -4.05
C GLN A 23 5.92 -15.10 -5.12
N GLU A 24 5.96 -15.57 -6.37
CA GLU A 24 6.54 -14.84 -7.49
C GLU A 24 5.80 -13.52 -7.76
N GLU A 25 4.46 -13.53 -7.76
CA GLU A 25 3.66 -12.31 -7.93
C GLU A 25 3.88 -11.34 -6.78
N THR A 26 3.88 -11.82 -5.53
CA THR A 26 4.16 -11.00 -4.36
C THR A 26 5.53 -10.33 -4.46
N LEU A 27 6.55 -11.07 -4.82
CA LEU A 27 7.91 -10.52 -5.00
C LEU A 27 7.98 -9.50 -6.12
N LYS A 28 7.25 -9.69 -7.22
CA LYS A 28 7.23 -8.76 -8.36
C LYS A 28 6.47 -7.47 -8.06
N LYS A 29 5.39 -7.55 -7.27
CA LYS A 29 4.52 -6.39 -6.98
C LYS A 29 4.92 -5.60 -5.75
N THR A 30 5.79 -6.13 -4.91
CA THR A 30 6.17 -5.52 -3.64
C THR A 30 7.66 -5.20 -3.57
N ASN A 31 8.05 -4.42 -2.58
CA ASN A 31 9.47 -4.19 -2.26
C ASN A 31 10.11 -5.35 -1.47
N LEU A 32 9.40 -6.46 -1.24
CA LEU A 32 9.88 -7.57 -0.42
C LEU A 32 11.08 -8.30 -1.05
N MET A 33 11.27 -8.21 -2.37
CA MET A 33 12.46 -8.77 -3.03
C MET A 33 13.76 -8.11 -2.55
N ASN A 34 13.69 -6.88 -2.04
CA ASN A 34 14.84 -6.07 -1.63
C ASN A 34 15.09 -6.09 -0.12
N ILE A 35 14.32 -6.89 0.66
CA ILE A 35 14.51 -6.96 2.11
C ILE A 35 15.76 -7.75 2.49
N SER A 36 16.39 -7.34 3.57
CA SER A 36 17.52 -8.01 4.22
C SER A 36 17.16 -8.36 5.67
N ARG A 37 18.05 -9.08 6.36
CA ARG A 37 17.87 -9.41 7.78
C ARG A 37 17.78 -8.19 8.69
N SER A 38 18.33 -7.05 8.26
CA SER A 38 18.28 -5.78 9.00
C SER A 38 17.08 -4.88 8.63
N SER A 39 16.28 -5.27 7.64
CA SER A 39 15.13 -4.47 7.21
C SER A 39 14.05 -4.47 8.27
N LYS A 40 13.47 -3.30 8.53
CA LYS A 40 12.31 -3.13 9.40
C LYS A 40 11.03 -3.20 8.59
N LEU A 41 10.09 -4.01 9.05
CA LEU A 41 8.78 -4.19 8.45
C LEU A 41 7.70 -3.69 9.41
N ASN A 42 6.66 -3.07 8.86
CA ASN A 42 5.45 -2.83 9.62
C ASN A 42 4.67 -4.14 9.73
N LEU A 43 4.27 -4.49 10.94
CA LEU A 43 3.51 -5.70 11.22
C LEU A 43 2.19 -5.33 11.88
N GLU A 44 1.12 -5.91 11.40
CA GLU A 44 -0.22 -5.72 11.92
C GLU A 44 -0.92 -7.07 12.07
N ARG A 45 -1.70 -7.22 13.13
CA ARG A 45 -2.54 -8.41 13.31
C ARG A 45 -3.80 -8.26 12.48
N SER A 46 -4.37 -9.40 12.06
CA SER A 46 -5.67 -9.40 11.40
C SER A 46 -6.73 -8.73 12.26
N MET A 47 -7.56 -7.91 11.63
CA MET A 47 -8.67 -7.23 12.28
C MET A 47 -9.71 -8.25 12.77
N THR A 48 -10.27 -8.00 13.93
CA THR A 48 -11.39 -8.75 14.52
C THR A 48 -12.64 -7.86 14.60
N ALA A 49 -13.80 -8.42 14.88
CA ALA A 49 -15.05 -7.66 14.99
C ALA A 49 -15.02 -6.54 16.06
N ASN A 50 -14.14 -6.65 17.05
CA ASN A 50 -14.00 -5.68 18.15
C ASN A 50 -12.80 -4.75 17.95
N THR A 51 -12.14 -4.75 16.80
CA THR A 51 -10.99 -3.88 16.53
C THR A 51 -11.47 -2.47 16.16
N GLU A 52 -10.91 -1.45 16.79
CA GLU A 52 -11.13 -0.06 16.39
C GLU A 52 -10.43 0.23 15.06
N ILE A 53 -11.10 0.98 14.17
CA ILE A 53 -10.55 1.34 12.86
C ILE A 53 -10.10 2.78 12.91
N GLY A 54 -8.78 3.01 12.94
CA GLY A 54 -8.17 4.33 12.96
C GLY A 54 -7.85 4.95 11.57
N GLY A 55 -8.36 4.37 10.49
CA GLY A 55 -8.10 4.80 9.12
C GLY A 55 -9.10 4.20 8.14
N HIS A 56 -8.63 3.72 6.98
CA HIS A 56 -9.46 2.92 6.07
C HIS A 56 -9.14 1.43 6.18
N LEU A 57 -10.01 0.59 5.67
CA LEU A 57 -9.78 -0.86 5.62
C LEU A 57 -8.64 -1.18 4.67
N VAL A 58 -7.60 -1.80 5.20
CA VAL A 58 -6.42 -2.27 4.45
C VAL A 58 -6.51 -3.79 4.34
N SER A 59 -6.47 -4.31 3.12
CA SER A 59 -6.66 -5.74 2.84
C SER A 59 -5.35 -6.50 2.61
N GLY A 60 -4.24 -5.78 2.43
CA GLY A 60 -2.93 -6.34 2.09
C GLY A 60 -2.75 -6.62 0.59
N HIS A 61 -3.64 -6.13 -0.26
CA HIS A 61 -3.52 -6.28 -1.71
C HIS A 61 -2.64 -5.18 -2.31
N ILE A 62 -1.36 -5.45 -2.44
CA ILE A 62 -0.41 -4.48 -3.00
C ILE A 62 -0.60 -4.38 -4.52
N HIS A 63 -0.89 -3.17 -5.00
CA HIS A 63 -1.09 -2.88 -6.42
C HIS A 63 0.21 -2.57 -7.17
N GLY A 64 1.26 -2.18 -6.43
CA GLY A 64 2.57 -1.87 -6.96
C GLY A 64 3.45 -1.14 -5.96
N THR A 65 4.59 -0.66 -6.42
CA THR A 65 5.52 0.12 -5.58
C THR A 65 5.70 1.53 -6.12
N GLY A 66 5.86 2.49 -5.23
CA GLY A 66 6.23 3.87 -5.54
C GLY A 66 7.62 4.19 -5.02
N GLU A 67 8.41 4.93 -5.82
CA GLU A 67 9.72 5.43 -5.40
C GLU A 67 9.58 6.71 -4.59
N VAL A 68 10.30 6.83 -3.49
CA VAL A 68 10.41 8.06 -2.70
C VAL A 68 11.30 9.06 -3.43
N LEU A 69 10.70 10.08 -4.02
CA LEU A 69 11.42 11.12 -4.77
C LEU A 69 12.05 12.16 -3.87
N LYS A 70 11.41 12.46 -2.74
CA LYS A 70 11.88 13.48 -1.78
C LYS A 70 11.42 13.14 -0.38
N VAL A 71 12.29 13.39 0.59
CA VAL A 71 11.99 13.34 2.02
C VAL A 71 12.24 14.74 2.60
N ILE A 72 11.27 15.29 3.33
CA ILE A 72 11.38 16.57 4.02
C ILE A 72 11.16 16.29 5.50
N ASN A 73 12.25 16.29 6.25
CA ASN A 73 12.19 16.16 7.71
C ASN A 73 11.86 17.52 8.31
N ARG A 74 10.86 17.55 9.16
CA ARG A 74 10.52 18.65 10.05
C ARG A 74 10.83 18.24 11.48
N LYS A 75 10.64 19.13 12.45
CA LYS A 75 11.01 18.87 13.85
C LYS A 75 10.45 17.53 14.37
N GLU A 76 9.17 17.26 14.12
CA GLU A 76 8.48 16.06 14.62
C GLU A 76 7.69 15.32 13.52
N THR A 77 7.56 15.90 12.33
CA THR A 77 6.82 15.38 11.20
C THR A 77 7.76 15.09 10.02
N LYS A 78 7.28 14.28 9.09
CA LYS A 78 8.02 13.95 7.87
C LYS A 78 7.09 14.02 6.67
N ASP A 79 7.47 14.79 5.65
CA ASP A 79 6.75 14.79 4.39
C ASP A 79 7.49 13.91 3.37
N LEU A 80 6.76 13.11 2.63
CA LEU A 80 7.27 12.30 1.56
C LEU A 80 6.64 12.73 0.23
N LEU A 81 7.44 12.85 -0.81
CA LEU A 81 6.98 12.91 -2.20
C LEU A 81 7.24 11.56 -2.83
N ILE A 82 6.19 10.89 -3.29
CA ILE A 82 6.24 9.52 -3.78
C ILE A 82 5.77 9.50 -5.23
N LYS A 83 6.50 8.79 -6.09
CA LYS A 83 6.13 8.56 -7.49
C LYS A 83 4.92 7.63 -7.57
N ILE A 84 3.93 7.99 -8.38
CA ILE A 84 2.77 7.15 -8.65
C ILE A 84 3.11 6.23 -9.84
N PRO A 85 2.97 4.90 -9.72
CA PRO A 85 2.98 4.01 -10.88
C PRO A 85 1.93 4.46 -11.90
N SER A 86 2.28 4.50 -13.17
CA SER A 86 1.41 5.08 -14.22
C SER A 86 0.01 4.47 -14.26
N GLN A 87 -0.07 3.16 -14.04
CA GLN A 87 -1.33 2.40 -14.02
C GLN A 87 -2.22 2.69 -12.81
N LEU A 88 -1.67 3.32 -11.75
CA LEU A 88 -2.44 3.65 -10.54
C LEU A 88 -2.86 5.12 -10.49
N ARG A 89 -2.44 5.93 -11.48
CA ARG A 89 -2.58 7.39 -11.42
C ARG A 89 -4.00 7.88 -11.19
N GLU A 90 -4.98 7.27 -11.76
CA GLU A 90 -6.38 7.65 -11.73
C GLU A 90 -7.08 7.40 -10.39
N TYR A 91 -6.47 6.61 -9.51
CA TYR A 91 -7.00 6.33 -8.18
C TYR A 91 -6.48 7.28 -7.10
N PHE A 92 -5.63 8.26 -7.47
CA PHE A 92 -5.05 9.19 -6.51
C PHE A 92 -5.77 10.54 -6.52
N PHE A 93 -6.42 10.88 -5.42
CA PHE A 93 -7.15 12.12 -5.21
C PHE A 93 -6.66 12.82 -3.95
N TYR A 94 -6.68 14.15 -3.96
CA TYR A 94 -6.42 14.94 -2.77
C TYR A 94 -7.40 14.57 -1.65
N LYS A 95 -6.89 14.30 -0.46
CA LYS A 95 -7.64 13.83 0.72
C LYS A 95 -8.25 12.41 0.60
N GLY A 96 -7.98 11.67 -0.47
CA GLY A 96 -8.28 10.24 -0.52
C GLY A 96 -7.36 9.42 0.40
N TYR A 97 -7.64 8.13 0.52
CA TYR A 97 -6.82 7.20 1.29
C TYR A 97 -5.88 6.40 0.40
N VAL A 98 -4.76 5.99 0.99
CA VAL A 98 -3.82 5.03 0.42
C VAL A 98 -3.15 4.28 1.56
N ALA A 99 -2.93 2.98 1.43
CA ALA A 99 -2.03 2.29 2.34
C ALA A 99 -0.61 2.24 1.75
N LEU A 100 0.35 2.66 2.54
CA LEU A 100 1.77 2.65 2.20
C LEU A 100 2.53 1.78 3.20
N ASN A 101 3.21 0.73 2.73
CA ASN A 101 3.83 -0.28 3.60
C ASN A 101 2.88 -0.78 4.70
N GLY A 102 1.58 -0.95 4.37
CA GLY A 102 0.53 -1.37 5.29
C GLY A 102 -0.09 -0.27 6.17
N CYS A 103 0.45 0.95 6.17
CA CYS A 103 -0.13 2.04 6.95
C CYS A 103 -1.20 2.80 6.17
N SER A 104 -2.40 2.95 6.74
CA SER A 104 -3.46 3.84 6.23
C SER A 104 -3.04 5.30 6.34
N LEU A 105 -2.97 6.00 5.21
CA LEU A 105 -2.51 7.39 5.15
C LEU A 105 -3.43 8.23 4.26
N THR A 106 -3.49 9.52 4.57
CA THR A 106 -4.24 10.50 3.76
C THR A 106 -3.34 11.06 2.67
N ILE A 107 -3.83 11.04 1.42
CA ILE A 107 -3.15 11.62 0.27
C ILE A 107 -3.17 13.14 0.39
N GLY A 108 -1.99 13.74 0.36
CA GLY A 108 -1.81 15.18 0.28
C GLY A 108 -1.96 15.70 -1.15
N LYS A 109 -1.19 16.74 -1.51
CA LYS A 109 -1.20 17.29 -2.87
C LYS A 109 -0.80 16.25 -3.90
N VAL A 110 -1.63 16.07 -4.92
CA VAL A 110 -1.37 15.18 -6.06
C VAL A 110 -0.82 16.00 -7.21
N LEU A 111 0.29 15.53 -7.81
CA LEU A 111 0.94 16.10 -8.99
C LEU A 111 0.72 15.19 -10.20
N LYS A 112 1.29 15.53 -11.36
CA LYS A 112 1.12 14.75 -12.60
C LYS A 112 1.54 13.27 -12.45
N SER A 113 2.62 12.97 -11.73
CA SER A 113 3.17 11.62 -11.59
C SER A 113 3.64 11.28 -10.16
N SER A 114 3.23 12.07 -9.17
CA SER A 114 3.62 11.91 -7.79
C SER A 114 2.61 12.54 -6.83
N PHE A 115 2.71 12.21 -5.56
CA PHE A 115 1.84 12.75 -4.51
C PHE A 115 2.61 12.95 -3.22
N TYR A 116 2.10 13.85 -2.39
CA TYR A 116 2.63 14.09 -1.05
C TYR A 116 1.89 13.28 0.00
N ILE A 117 2.63 12.82 0.98
CA ILE A 117 2.13 12.29 2.26
C ILE A 117 2.75 13.13 3.38
N HIS A 118 1.93 13.43 4.38
CA HIS A 118 2.34 14.16 5.58
C HIS A 118 2.21 13.22 6.78
N LEU A 119 3.35 12.75 7.29
CA LEU A 119 3.41 11.81 8.41
C LEU A 119 3.41 12.57 9.73
N ILE A 120 2.48 12.21 10.60
CA ILE A 120 2.41 12.72 11.97
C ILE A 120 3.49 12.06 12.85
N PRO A 121 3.87 12.66 13.99
CA PRO A 121 4.94 12.15 14.85
C PRO A 121 4.75 10.69 15.25
N GLU A 122 3.53 10.31 15.60
CA GLU A 122 3.21 8.95 16.00
C GLU A 122 3.51 7.95 14.87
N THR A 123 3.02 8.19 13.65
CA THR A 123 3.30 7.34 12.49
C THR A 123 4.79 7.21 12.24
N VAL A 124 5.54 8.29 12.35
CA VAL A 124 7.01 8.25 12.17
C VAL A 124 7.68 7.40 13.26
N SER A 125 7.18 7.45 14.50
CA SER A 125 7.80 6.77 15.65
C SER A 125 7.57 5.27 15.67
N ILE A 126 6.36 4.81 15.27
CA ILE A 126 5.94 3.40 15.40
C ILE A 126 6.07 2.58 14.12
N THR A 127 6.45 3.20 13.01
CA THR A 127 6.55 2.53 11.71
C THR A 127 7.95 2.61 11.11
N ASN A 128 8.17 1.86 10.03
CA ASN A 128 9.43 1.89 9.28
C ASN A 128 9.64 3.22 8.52
N PHE A 129 8.67 4.12 8.47
CA PHE A 129 8.81 5.44 7.85
C PHE A 129 9.88 6.32 8.51
N LYS A 130 10.25 6.02 9.74
CA LYS A 130 11.38 6.69 10.42
C LYS A 130 12.67 6.60 9.60
N GLU A 131 12.92 5.46 8.99
CA GLU A 131 14.16 5.15 8.29
C GLU A 131 14.10 5.38 6.78
N ILE A 132 12.92 5.65 6.23
CA ILE A 132 12.70 5.87 4.80
C ILE A 132 13.55 7.02 4.27
N LYS A 133 14.20 6.78 3.13
CA LYS A 133 15.09 7.70 2.41
C LYS A 133 14.63 7.90 0.98
N LYS A 134 15.17 8.94 0.32
CA LYS A 134 15.01 9.12 -1.13
C LYS A 134 15.58 7.90 -1.87
N GLY A 135 14.85 7.43 -2.86
CA GLY A 135 15.17 6.24 -3.67
C GLY A 135 14.55 4.94 -3.14
N ASP A 136 14.06 4.91 -1.89
CA ASP A 136 13.42 3.72 -1.35
C ASP A 136 12.11 3.42 -2.08
N LEU A 137 11.79 2.14 -2.21
CA LEU A 137 10.51 1.66 -2.74
C LEU A 137 9.53 1.43 -1.59
N ILE A 138 8.32 1.95 -1.76
CA ILE A 138 7.21 1.79 -0.81
C ILE A 138 6.09 1.00 -1.48
N ASN A 139 5.56 -0.02 -0.82
CA ASN A 139 4.39 -0.75 -1.27
C ASN A 139 3.17 0.16 -1.25
N ILE A 140 2.38 0.11 -2.32
CA ILE A 140 1.16 0.89 -2.49
C ILE A 140 -0.04 -0.05 -2.57
N GLU A 141 -1.00 0.14 -1.68
CA GLU A 141 -2.34 -0.41 -1.78
C GLU A 141 -3.32 0.74 -1.97
N VAL A 142 -4.04 0.72 -3.08
CA VAL A 142 -5.11 1.68 -3.36
C VAL A 142 -6.37 1.26 -2.61
N GLU A 143 -7.10 2.22 -2.08
CA GLU A 143 -8.37 1.95 -1.41
C GLU A 143 -9.38 1.28 -2.35
N GLN A 144 -9.96 0.17 -1.92
CA GLN A 144 -10.83 -0.65 -2.75
C GLN A 144 -12.11 0.07 -3.22
N THR A 145 -12.68 0.94 -2.38
CA THR A 145 -13.87 1.73 -2.73
C THR A 145 -13.56 2.71 -3.87
N THR A 146 -12.38 3.30 -3.84
CA THR A 146 -11.89 4.17 -4.92
C THR A 146 -11.74 3.41 -6.23
N ILE A 147 -11.14 2.21 -6.21
CA ILE A 147 -11.01 1.37 -7.40
C ILE A 147 -12.40 1.02 -7.95
N ASN A 148 -13.28 0.51 -7.11
CA ASN A 148 -14.63 0.11 -7.52
C ASN A 148 -15.39 1.28 -8.18
N THR A 149 -15.28 2.47 -7.62
CA THR A 149 -15.93 3.67 -8.16
C THR A 149 -15.37 4.05 -9.52
N VAL A 150 -14.05 4.19 -9.63
CA VAL A 150 -13.38 4.61 -10.87
C VAL A 150 -13.62 3.59 -11.99
N GLU A 151 -13.44 2.29 -11.72
CA GLU A 151 -13.63 1.24 -12.73
C GLU A 151 -15.10 1.10 -13.16
N THR A 152 -16.04 1.27 -12.24
CA THR A 152 -17.48 1.26 -12.59
C THR A 152 -17.82 2.43 -13.50
N VAL A 153 -17.36 3.64 -13.17
CA VAL A 153 -17.61 4.83 -14.02
C VAL A 153 -17.01 4.64 -15.40
N LYS A 154 -15.78 4.17 -15.51
CA LYS A 154 -15.15 3.88 -16.80
C LYS A 154 -15.97 2.90 -17.63
N ARG A 155 -16.39 1.79 -17.06
CA ARG A 155 -17.20 0.78 -17.75
C ARG A 155 -18.49 1.37 -18.29
N VAL A 156 -19.24 2.09 -17.44
CA VAL A 156 -20.50 2.74 -17.87
C VAL A 156 -20.26 3.77 -19.00
N MET A 157 -19.15 4.52 -18.92
CA MET A 157 -18.81 5.50 -19.98
C MET A 157 -18.43 4.84 -21.29
N LEU A 158 -17.81 3.67 -21.28
CA LEU A 158 -17.50 2.91 -22.49
C LEU A 158 -18.77 2.32 -23.12
N GLU A 159 -19.67 1.74 -22.31
CA GLU A 159 -20.95 1.19 -22.78
C GLU A 159 -21.85 2.24 -23.42
N ARG A 160 -21.79 3.49 -22.98
CA ARG A 160 -22.57 4.60 -23.58
C ARG A 160 -22.02 5.13 -24.91
N LYS A 161 -20.79 4.74 -25.27
CA LYS A 161 -20.14 5.16 -26.53
C LYS A 161 -20.21 4.08 -27.61
N ALA A 162 -20.59 2.86 -27.25
CA ALA A 162 -20.81 1.73 -28.14
C ALA A 162 -22.25 1.72 -28.66
#